data_d9694ba7ff0f73c93cc89055300709d0
#
_entry.id   d9694ba7ff0f73c93cc89055300709d0
#
_cell.length_a   1.000
_cell.length_b   1.000
_cell.length_c   1.000
_cell.angle_alpha   90.00
_cell.angle_beta   90.00
_cell.angle_gamma   90.00
#
_symmetry.space_group_name_H-M   'P 1'
#
loop_
_entity.id
_entity.type
_entity.pdbx_description
1 polymer ?
#
loop_
_entity_poly.entity_id
_entity_poly.type
_entity_poly.pdbx_seq_one_letter_code
_entity_poly.pdbx_strand_id
1 'polypeptide(L)'
;MALVGTVKLFLFLVLLCLLHLLSSCQGRENWVKSQYPFIKRASSFYRDGHEREKGYDYIIVGGGTAGCPLAATLSQNFSVLLLERGGVPFTNANVSLLRNFHIGLADTSPTSASQAFASTDGVINARARVLGGGSAINAGFYTRASPRFIKKVGWDEKLVNESYSWVEKRIVHRPKLTDWQKTFTDSLLDVGISPFNGFTYDHLYGTKVGGTIFDRFGRRHTTAELLPSGNPDNLTVLVHATVQRLIFDTTHGKKPKAIGVVFKDETGNQHKVFLSSRRQSEVILSSGAIATPQMLLLSGIGPRDDLEKWNISMVLHNEFVGKDMADNPLNSIFVPSNRPVQQSLIQAVGITKRGVYIESSSGFGQSGESIHCHHGLLSAEIGQLSTIPPKQRTPEAIQNYIKSKRDLPHEAFKGGFILEKVANPFSKGHLRLINTNIDDNPAVTFNYFHHPYDLHRCVEGVRMLTKIADSEYFTNFTQCDKETLDKLLNISVKANINLIPKHTNDTKYMGLKILMDRLGKRAGT
;
A
#
# COMPACT_ATOMS: atom_id res chain seq x y z
N MET A 1 37.01 -37.60 -21.13
CA MET A 1 35.69 -38.24 -20.90
C MET A 1 34.97 -37.73 -19.63
N ALA A 2 35.62 -37.49 -18.52
CA ALA A 2 34.96 -37.00 -17.28
C ALA A 2 34.28 -35.63 -17.43
N LEU A 3 34.89 -34.67 -18.14
CA LEU A 3 34.33 -33.32 -18.32
C LEU A 3 33.01 -33.30 -19.10
N VAL A 4 32.86 -34.17 -20.10
CA VAL A 4 31.63 -34.28 -20.92
C VAL A 4 30.48 -34.89 -20.10
N GLY A 5 30.80 -35.80 -19.15
CA GLY A 5 29.81 -36.38 -18.24
C GLY A 5 29.27 -35.38 -17.25
N THR A 6 30.13 -34.52 -16.66
CA THR A 6 29.73 -33.46 -15.71
C THR A 6 28.87 -32.38 -16.35
N VAL A 7 29.18 -31.98 -17.59
CA VAL A 7 28.37 -31.00 -18.33
C VAL A 7 26.99 -31.57 -18.68
N LYS A 8 26.91 -32.85 -19.08
CA LYS A 8 25.62 -33.50 -19.36
C LYS A 8 24.76 -33.64 -18.09
N LEU A 9 25.36 -34.00 -16.95
CA LEU A 9 24.64 -34.10 -15.69
C LEU A 9 24.14 -32.74 -15.22
N PHE A 10 24.96 -31.68 -15.36
CA PHE A 10 24.55 -30.30 -15.02
C PHE A 10 23.39 -29.82 -15.90
N LEU A 11 23.45 -30.01 -17.20
CA LEU A 11 22.37 -29.67 -18.14
C LEU A 11 21.09 -30.47 -17.84
N PHE A 12 21.22 -31.74 -17.46
CA PHE A 12 20.06 -32.56 -17.06
C PHE A 12 19.42 -32.06 -15.77
N LEU A 13 20.20 -31.68 -14.75
CA LEU A 13 19.70 -31.11 -13.51
C LEU A 13 19.02 -29.73 -13.72
N VAL A 14 19.60 -28.88 -14.57
CA VAL A 14 18.99 -27.62 -14.96
C VAL A 14 17.65 -27.82 -15.68
N LEU A 15 17.60 -28.81 -16.60
CA LEU A 15 16.36 -29.16 -17.31
C LEU A 15 15.29 -29.71 -16.34
N LEU A 16 15.68 -30.57 -15.39
CA LEU A 16 14.76 -31.05 -14.34
C LEU A 16 14.23 -29.92 -13.46
N CYS A 17 15.08 -28.98 -13.04
CA CYS A 17 14.67 -27.79 -12.30
C CYS A 17 13.69 -26.93 -13.11
N LEU A 18 13.97 -26.70 -14.39
CA LEU A 18 13.09 -25.95 -15.29
C LEU A 18 11.73 -26.65 -15.47
N LEU A 19 11.72 -27.97 -15.67
CA LEU A 19 10.49 -28.75 -15.78
C LEU A 19 9.68 -28.72 -14.48
N HIS A 20 10.34 -28.80 -13.32
CA HIS A 20 9.67 -28.70 -12.02
C HIS A 20 9.10 -27.29 -11.79
N LEU A 21 9.81 -26.23 -12.16
CA LEU A 21 9.31 -24.86 -12.11
C LEU A 21 8.11 -24.65 -13.04
N LEU A 22 8.17 -25.15 -14.28
CA LEU A 22 7.07 -25.07 -15.23
C LEU A 22 5.84 -25.83 -14.73
N SER A 23 6.02 -27.05 -14.20
CA SER A 23 4.93 -27.85 -13.63
C SER A 23 4.30 -27.17 -12.41
N SER A 24 5.10 -26.55 -11.55
CA SER A 24 4.58 -25.82 -10.38
C SER A 24 3.85 -24.53 -10.76
N CYS A 25 4.30 -23.81 -11.79
CA CYS A 25 3.60 -22.65 -12.34
C CYS A 25 2.26 -23.07 -12.95
N GLN A 26 2.24 -24.13 -13.76
CA GLN A 26 1.04 -24.63 -14.40
C GLN A 26 0.01 -25.17 -13.39
N GLY A 27 0.49 -25.81 -12.32
CA GLY A 27 -0.34 -26.22 -11.20
C GLY A 27 -1.02 -25.06 -10.48
N ARG A 28 -0.31 -23.95 -10.26
CA ARG A 28 -0.86 -22.73 -9.66
C ARG A 28 -1.88 -22.03 -10.56
N GLU A 29 -1.60 -21.94 -11.87
CA GLU A 29 -2.57 -21.36 -12.81
C GLU A 29 -3.85 -22.17 -12.89
N ASN A 30 -3.74 -23.50 -12.94
CA ASN A 30 -4.91 -24.40 -12.92
C ASN A 30 -5.71 -24.27 -11.63
N TRP A 31 -5.05 -24.13 -10.50
CA TRP A 31 -5.73 -23.88 -9.22
C TRP A 31 -6.49 -22.55 -9.24
N VAL A 32 -5.87 -21.45 -9.74
CA VAL A 32 -6.57 -20.16 -9.87
C VAL A 32 -7.78 -20.31 -10.78
N LYS A 33 -7.65 -20.96 -11.94
CA LYS A 33 -8.78 -21.18 -12.85
C LYS A 33 -9.92 -21.99 -12.22
N SER A 34 -9.61 -22.97 -11.37
CA SER A 34 -10.64 -23.77 -10.69
C SER A 34 -11.35 -23.01 -9.57
N GLN A 35 -10.64 -22.21 -8.80
CA GLN A 35 -11.20 -21.45 -7.67
C GLN A 35 -11.82 -20.11 -8.09
N TYR A 36 -11.38 -19.54 -9.22
CA TYR A 36 -11.79 -18.23 -9.71
C TYR A 36 -12.13 -18.28 -11.21
N PRO A 37 -13.13 -19.08 -11.64
CA PRO A 37 -13.45 -19.27 -13.06
C PRO A 37 -13.92 -17.99 -13.76
N PHE A 38 -14.38 -17.03 -12.99
CA PHE A 38 -14.82 -15.70 -13.45
C PHE A 38 -13.65 -14.73 -13.70
N ILE A 39 -12.40 -15.07 -13.32
CA ILE A 39 -11.22 -14.23 -13.61
C ILE A 39 -10.64 -14.60 -14.97
N LYS A 40 -10.52 -13.58 -15.83
CA LYS A 40 -9.95 -13.71 -17.18
C LYS A 40 -8.94 -12.59 -17.44
N ARG A 41 -7.98 -12.84 -18.33
CA ARG A 41 -7.12 -11.76 -18.86
C ARG A 41 -7.91 -10.93 -19.87
N ALA A 42 -7.70 -9.64 -19.87
CA ALA A 42 -8.43 -8.73 -20.76
C ALA A 42 -8.28 -9.10 -22.25
N SER A 43 -7.06 -9.45 -22.70
CA SER A 43 -6.79 -9.83 -24.10
C SER A 43 -7.48 -11.13 -24.52
N SER A 44 -7.67 -12.10 -23.60
CA SER A 44 -8.34 -13.37 -23.93
C SER A 44 -9.86 -13.24 -23.99
N PHE A 45 -10.43 -12.33 -23.17
CA PHE A 45 -11.86 -12.15 -23.05
C PHE A 45 -12.51 -11.78 -24.40
N TYR A 46 -11.93 -10.82 -25.11
CA TYR A 46 -12.47 -10.38 -26.41
C TYR A 46 -12.16 -11.34 -27.55
N ARG A 47 -10.98 -11.98 -27.53
CA ARG A 47 -10.61 -12.98 -28.55
C ARG A 47 -11.54 -14.19 -28.53
N ASP A 48 -12.01 -14.58 -27.36
CA ASP A 48 -12.86 -15.75 -27.16
C ASP A 48 -14.36 -15.42 -27.33
N GLY A 49 -14.72 -14.21 -27.78
CA GLY A 49 -16.11 -13.80 -28.09
C GLY A 49 -17.02 -13.68 -26.87
N HIS A 50 -16.45 -13.45 -25.69
CA HIS A 50 -17.21 -13.36 -24.44
C HIS A 50 -17.86 -11.99 -24.20
N GLU A 51 -17.95 -11.14 -25.22
CA GLU A 51 -18.59 -9.83 -25.10
C GLU A 51 -20.10 -9.99 -24.83
N ARG A 52 -20.61 -9.34 -23.78
CA ARG A 52 -22.06 -9.33 -23.51
C ARG A 52 -22.72 -8.30 -24.43
N GLU A 53 -23.49 -8.75 -25.40
CA GLU A 53 -24.29 -7.90 -26.30
C GLU A 53 -25.23 -6.96 -25.55
N LYS A 54 -25.73 -7.36 -24.38
CA LYS A 54 -26.68 -6.59 -23.55
C LYS A 54 -26.03 -5.63 -22.54
N GLY A 55 -24.68 -5.55 -22.48
CA GLY A 55 -23.96 -4.77 -21.48
C GLY A 55 -24.02 -5.36 -20.06
N TYR A 56 -23.49 -4.60 -19.10
CA TYR A 56 -23.43 -4.97 -17.67
C TYR A 56 -24.30 -4.04 -16.84
N ASP A 57 -24.91 -4.57 -15.77
CA ASP A 57 -25.65 -3.73 -14.83
C ASP A 57 -24.70 -2.84 -14.03
N TYR A 58 -23.53 -3.38 -13.65
CA TYR A 58 -22.49 -2.62 -12.98
C TYR A 58 -21.13 -2.85 -13.64
N ILE A 59 -20.41 -1.76 -13.91
CA ILE A 59 -19.02 -1.77 -14.33
C ILE A 59 -18.21 -1.16 -13.19
N ILE A 60 -17.39 -1.99 -12.50
CA ILE A 60 -16.57 -1.56 -11.39
C ILE A 60 -15.13 -1.37 -11.86
N VAL A 61 -14.61 -0.16 -11.72
CA VAL A 61 -13.26 0.20 -12.15
C VAL A 61 -12.33 0.20 -10.94
N GLY A 62 -11.44 -0.78 -10.88
CA GLY A 62 -10.48 -1.02 -9.80
C GLY A 62 -10.90 -2.18 -8.90
N GLY A 63 -10.23 -3.33 -9.05
CA GLY A 63 -10.39 -4.53 -8.23
C GLY A 63 -9.61 -4.46 -6.92
N GLY A 64 -9.76 -3.35 -6.19
CA GLY A 64 -9.07 -3.11 -4.94
C GLY A 64 -9.84 -3.54 -3.70
N THR A 65 -9.44 -2.97 -2.55
CA THR A 65 -10.01 -3.26 -1.22
C THR A 65 -11.51 -3.01 -1.15
N ALA A 66 -12.03 -2.04 -1.91
CA ALA A 66 -13.45 -1.74 -1.99
C ALA A 66 -14.13 -2.48 -3.17
N GLY A 67 -13.48 -2.53 -4.34
CA GLY A 67 -14.08 -3.07 -5.56
C GLY A 67 -14.36 -4.56 -5.51
N CYS A 68 -13.45 -5.36 -4.91
CA CYS A 68 -13.66 -6.81 -4.81
C CYS A 68 -14.90 -7.20 -3.99
N PRO A 69 -15.07 -6.74 -2.73
CA PRO A 69 -16.26 -7.07 -1.95
C PRO A 69 -17.55 -6.53 -2.59
N LEU A 70 -17.49 -5.34 -3.20
CA LEU A 70 -18.64 -4.77 -3.88
C LEU A 70 -19.05 -5.62 -5.09
N ALA A 71 -18.09 -6.07 -5.91
CA ALA A 71 -18.35 -6.95 -7.03
C ALA A 71 -18.99 -8.28 -6.59
N ALA A 72 -18.46 -8.89 -5.52
CA ALA A 72 -19.02 -10.11 -4.94
C ALA A 72 -20.46 -9.91 -4.47
N THR A 73 -20.77 -8.80 -3.81
CA THR A 73 -22.10 -8.49 -3.30
C THR A 73 -23.10 -8.21 -4.42
N LEU A 74 -22.76 -7.35 -5.36
CA LEU A 74 -23.65 -6.96 -6.46
C LEU A 74 -23.94 -8.13 -7.41
N SER A 75 -22.97 -9.00 -7.63
CA SER A 75 -23.13 -10.17 -8.52
C SER A 75 -24.17 -11.19 -8.05
N GLN A 76 -24.62 -11.11 -6.80
CA GLN A 76 -25.72 -11.98 -6.34
C GLN A 76 -26.98 -11.81 -7.19
N ASN A 77 -27.27 -10.57 -7.65
CA ASN A 77 -28.52 -10.24 -8.33
C ASN A 77 -28.32 -9.52 -9.67
N PHE A 78 -27.10 -9.10 -10.00
CA PHE A 78 -26.84 -8.25 -11.15
C PHE A 78 -25.64 -8.76 -11.94
N SER A 79 -25.60 -8.43 -13.25
CA SER A 79 -24.43 -8.68 -14.06
C SER A 79 -23.35 -7.65 -13.77
N VAL A 80 -22.18 -8.12 -13.31
CA VAL A 80 -21.08 -7.27 -12.85
C VAL A 80 -19.83 -7.53 -13.68
N LEU A 81 -19.20 -6.46 -14.15
CA LEU A 81 -17.86 -6.46 -14.71
C LEU A 81 -16.91 -5.71 -13.78
N LEU A 82 -15.89 -6.39 -13.29
CA LEU A 82 -14.79 -5.78 -12.52
C LEU A 82 -13.55 -5.67 -13.38
N LEU A 83 -13.01 -4.46 -13.54
CA LEU A 83 -11.82 -4.16 -14.32
C LEU A 83 -10.65 -3.82 -13.39
N GLU A 84 -9.57 -4.60 -13.45
CA GLU A 84 -8.34 -4.38 -12.68
C GLU A 84 -7.13 -4.28 -13.61
N ARG A 85 -6.34 -3.21 -13.46
CA ARG A 85 -5.14 -2.97 -14.29
C ARG A 85 -3.98 -3.91 -14.00
N GLY A 86 -3.90 -4.46 -12.80
CA GLY A 86 -2.88 -5.42 -12.38
C GLY A 86 -3.28 -6.88 -12.61
N GLY A 87 -2.38 -7.77 -12.21
CA GLY A 87 -2.61 -9.22 -12.22
C GLY A 87 -3.25 -9.73 -10.93
N VAL A 88 -3.26 -11.05 -10.78
CA VAL A 88 -3.76 -11.71 -9.55
C VAL A 88 -2.69 -11.80 -8.48
N PRO A 89 -3.03 -11.70 -7.18
CA PRO A 89 -2.06 -11.80 -6.09
C PRO A 89 -1.56 -13.23 -5.85
N PHE A 90 -2.37 -14.23 -6.16
CA PHE A 90 -2.18 -15.62 -5.70
C PHE A 90 -0.95 -16.32 -6.28
N THR A 91 -0.51 -15.92 -7.46
CA THR A 91 0.66 -16.48 -8.15
C THR A 91 1.94 -15.69 -7.91
N ASN A 92 1.84 -14.53 -7.27
CA ASN A 92 2.99 -13.67 -6.98
C ASN A 92 3.47 -13.86 -5.53
N ALA A 93 4.58 -14.58 -5.35
CA ALA A 93 5.15 -14.85 -4.03
C ALA A 93 5.56 -13.57 -3.28
N ASN A 94 5.94 -12.49 -3.99
CA ASN A 94 6.33 -11.22 -3.40
C ASN A 94 5.12 -10.45 -2.82
N VAL A 95 3.92 -10.78 -3.28
CA VAL A 95 2.66 -10.27 -2.73
C VAL A 95 2.12 -11.21 -1.64
N SER A 96 2.15 -12.54 -1.91
CA SER A 96 1.44 -13.53 -1.11
C SER A 96 2.14 -13.93 0.19
N LEU A 97 3.43 -13.63 0.35
CA LEU A 97 4.21 -14.11 1.49
C LEU A 97 4.76 -12.95 2.32
N LEU A 98 4.52 -12.97 3.63
CA LEU A 98 5.02 -11.98 4.59
C LEU A 98 6.54 -11.79 4.45
N ARG A 99 7.29 -12.87 4.33
CA ARG A 99 8.75 -12.83 4.20
C ARG A 99 9.26 -12.05 2.98
N ASN A 100 8.42 -11.90 1.97
CA ASN A 100 8.73 -11.20 0.73
C ASN A 100 8.12 -9.79 0.66
N PHE A 101 7.48 -9.31 1.74
CA PHE A 101 6.81 -8.01 1.78
C PHE A 101 7.70 -6.87 1.28
N HIS A 102 8.92 -6.80 1.77
CA HIS A 102 9.91 -5.80 1.39
C HIS A 102 10.35 -5.91 -0.09
N ILE A 103 10.38 -7.13 -0.66
CA ILE A 103 10.71 -7.35 -2.08
C ILE A 103 9.62 -6.75 -2.97
N GLY A 104 8.35 -6.99 -2.60
CA GLY A 104 7.21 -6.47 -3.34
C GLY A 104 7.15 -4.94 -3.35
N LEU A 105 7.51 -4.28 -2.25
CA LEU A 105 7.60 -2.81 -2.18
C LEU A 105 8.81 -2.26 -2.94
N ALA A 106 9.90 -3.04 -3.00
CA ALA A 106 11.14 -2.70 -3.67
C ALA A 106 11.08 -2.77 -5.19
N ASP A 107 10.16 -3.52 -5.71
CA ASP A 107 10.05 -3.79 -7.15
C ASP A 107 9.53 -2.55 -7.87
N THR A 108 10.42 -1.87 -8.59
CA THR A 108 10.11 -0.71 -9.44
C THR A 108 9.85 -1.07 -10.90
N SER A 109 9.77 -2.37 -11.22
CA SER A 109 9.52 -2.83 -12.59
C SER A 109 8.17 -2.35 -13.13
N PRO A 110 8.01 -2.22 -14.45
CA PRO A 110 6.73 -1.84 -15.06
C PRO A 110 5.58 -2.80 -14.74
N THR A 111 5.90 -4.04 -14.34
CA THR A 111 4.92 -5.09 -14.00
C THR A 111 4.74 -5.28 -12.50
N SER A 112 5.42 -4.48 -11.66
CA SER A 112 5.31 -4.56 -10.21
C SER A 112 3.87 -4.44 -9.73
N ALA A 113 3.50 -5.23 -8.73
CA ALA A 113 2.23 -5.11 -8.03
C ALA A 113 2.13 -3.82 -7.17
N SER A 114 3.28 -3.21 -6.88
CA SER A 114 3.42 -1.97 -6.10
C SER A 114 4.06 -0.89 -6.98
N GLN A 115 3.25 0.00 -7.54
CA GLN A 115 3.74 1.11 -8.35
C GLN A 115 4.22 2.25 -7.46
N ALA A 116 5.53 2.35 -7.27
CA ALA A 116 6.14 3.43 -6.50
C ALA A 116 6.05 4.79 -7.21
N PHE A 117 5.95 5.86 -6.45
CA PHE A 117 6.07 7.25 -6.91
C PHE A 117 6.63 8.16 -5.82
N ALA A 118 7.19 9.28 -6.22
CA ALA A 118 7.56 10.36 -5.32
C ALA A 118 6.59 11.52 -5.49
N SER A 119 6.05 12.03 -4.38
CA SER A 119 5.22 13.24 -4.39
C SER A 119 6.05 14.48 -4.73
N THR A 120 5.39 15.57 -5.09
CA THR A 120 6.08 16.84 -5.43
C THR A 120 6.79 17.46 -4.21
N ASP A 121 6.32 17.13 -3.01
CA ASP A 121 6.92 17.51 -1.73
C ASP A 121 7.92 16.46 -1.20
N GLY A 122 8.29 15.49 -2.04
CA GLY A 122 9.44 14.62 -1.83
C GLY A 122 9.18 13.37 -0.99
N VAL A 123 7.93 13.00 -0.80
CA VAL A 123 7.55 11.79 -0.07
C VAL A 123 7.43 10.60 -1.02
N ILE A 124 8.08 9.49 -0.68
CA ILE A 124 7.95 8.25 -1.43
C ILE A 124 6.70 7.53 -0.96
N ASN A 125 5.94 7.07 -1.92
CA ASN A 125 4.72 6.32 -1.68
C ASN A 125 4.53 5.26 -2.78
N ALA A 126 3.56 4.39 -2.61
CA ALA A 126 3.22 3.37 -3.58
C ALA A 126 1.71 3.20 -3.70
N ARG A 127 1.26 2.89 -4.91
CA ARG A 127 -0.13 2.51 -5.18
C ARG A 127 -0.20 1.10 -5.75
N ALA A 128 -1.21 0.34 -5.35
CA ALA A 128 -1.38 -1.03 -5.81
C ALA A 128 -1.71 -1.10 -7.31
N ARG A 129 -1.18 -2.14 -7.94
CA ARG A 129 -1.49 -2.56 -9.31
C ARG A 129 -1.64 -4.08 -9.31
N VAL A 130 -2.67 -4.55 -8.62
CA VAL A 130 -2.95 -5.96 -8.39
C VAL A 130 -4.37 -6.13 -7.86
N LEU A 131 -5.03 -7.21 -8.23
CA LEU A 131 -6.33 -7.57 -7.67
C LEU A 131 -6.24 -7.73 -6.14
N GLY A 132 -7.18 -7.14 -5.40
CA GLY A 132 -7.09 -6.97 -3.95
C GLY A 132 -6.56 -5.60 -3.53
N GLY A 133 -5.95 -4.83 -4.46
CA GLY A 133 -5.54 -3.45 -4.23
C GLY A 133 -4.60 -3.27 -3.05
N GLY A 134 -4.84 -2.23 -2.23
CA GLY A 134 -4.02 -1.90 -1.06
C GLY A 134 -3.85 -3.05 -0.06
N SER A 135 -4.83 -3.96 0.07
CA SER A 135 -4.71 -5.14 0.93
C SER A 135 -3.62 -6.12 0.46
N ALA A 136 -3.22 -6.06 -0.82
CA ALA A 136 -2.17 -6.89 -1.39
C ALA A 136 -0.75 -6.35 -1.13
N ILE A 137 -0.59 -5.06 -0.79
CA ILE A 137 0.73 -4.43 -0.62
C ILE A 137 0.96 -3.76 0.75
N ASN A 138 -0.06 -3.65 1.61
CA ASN A 138 0.04 -3.02 2.92
C ASN A 138 0.74 -3.93 3.96
N ALA A 139 1.01 -3.37 5.15
CA ALA A 139 1.63 -4.10 6.26
C ALA A 139 0.69 -5.10 6.97
N GLY A 140 -0.55 -5.23 6.53
CA GLY A 140 -1.47 -6.28 6.92
C GLY A 140 -2.18 -6.09 8.27
N PHE A 141 -1.97 -5.00 8.98
CA PHE A 141 -2.67 -4.73 10.23
C PHE A 141 -4.16 -4.45 9.98
N TYR A 142 -5.01 -5.04 10.81
CA TYR A 142 -6.45 -4.86 10.72
C TYR A 142 -7.04 -4.31 12.03
N THR A 143 -7.87 -3.29 11.90
CA THR A 143 -8.73 -2.77 12.96
C THR A 143 -10.01 -2.20 12.35
N ARG A 144 -11.13 -2.27 13.08
CA ARG A 144 -12.39 -1.65 12.69
C ARG A 144 -12.30 -0.12 12.78
N ALA A 145 -13.17 0.59 12.09
CA ALA A 145 -13.36 2.01 12.31
C ALA A 145 -13.97 2.26 13.70
N SER A 146 -13.65 3.41 14.30
CA SER A 146 -14.27 3.78 15.59
C SER A 146 -15.78 4.04 15.42
N PRO A 147 -16.61 3.76 16.43
CA PRO A 147 -18.05 4.08 16.39
C PRO A 147 -18.31 5.57 16.10
N ARG A 148 -17.44 6.44 16.62
CA ARG A 148 -17.49 7.89 16.34
C ARG A 148 -17.32 8.19 14.85
N PHE A 149 -16.43 7.49 14.16
CA PHE A 149 -16.23 7.67 12.72
C PHE A 149 -17.45 7.18 11.93
N ILE A 150 -17.99 5.99 12.25
CA ILE A 150 -19.17 5.42 11.60
C ILE A 150 -20.35 6.40 11.69
N LYS A 151 -20.58 6.95 12.89
CA LYS A 151 -21.62 7.96 13.12
C LYS A 151 -21.36 9.26 12.35
N LYS A 152 -20.08 9.72 12.30
CA LYS A 152 -19.70 10.95 11.59
C LYS A 152 -19.97 10.87 10.09
N VAL A 153 -19.74 9.71 9.47
CA VAL A 153 -19.96 9.50 8.03
C VAL A 153 -21.38 9.07 7.68
N GLY A 154 -22.25 8.87 8.70
CA GLY A 154 -23.65 8.52 8.50
C GLY A 154 -23.89 7.09 7.98
N TRP A 155 -22.96 6.17 8.22
CA TRP A 155 -23.14 4.77 7.82
C TRP A 155 -24.11 4.05 8.76
N ASP A 156 -24.89 3.11 8.19
CA ASP A 156 -25.72 2.20 8.95
C ASP A 156 -24.86 1.25 9.81
N GLU A 157 -24.96 1.38 11.14
CA GLU A 157 -24.12 0.65 12.08
C GLU A 157 -24.33 -0.87 12.01
N LYS A 158 -25.57 -1.31 11.79
CA LYS A 158 -25.90 -2.74 11.67
C LYS A 158 -25.25 -3.33 10.43
N LEU A 159 -25.41 -2.67 9.29
CA LEU A 159 -24.82 -3.10 8.02
C LEU A 159 -23.29 -3.09 8.06
N VAL A 160 -22.69 -2.09 8.73
CA VAL A 160 -21.23 -2.04 8.95
C VAL A 160 -20.75 -3.22 9.77
N ASN A 161 -21.43 -3.59 10.87
CA ASN A 161 -21.04 -4.70 11.71
C ASN A 161 -21.20 -6.07 11.01
N GLU A 162 -22.25 -6.22 10.22
CA GLU A 162 -22.43 -7.41 9.36
C GLU A 162 -21.31 -7.53 8.33
N SER A 163 -20.94 -6.41 7.70
CA SER A 163 -19.87 -6.34 6.70
C SER A 163 -18.51 -6.67 7.32
N TYR A 164 -18.20 -6.14 8.51
CA TYR A 164 -16.97 -6.49 9.23
C TYR A 164 -16.91 -7.99 9.52
N SER A 165 -18.01 -8.57 10.05
CA SER A 165 -18.06 -9.99 10.37
C SER A 165 -17.84 -10.88 9.14
N TRP A 166 -18.35 -10.48 7.99
CA TRP A 166 -18.16 -11.18 6.72
C TRP A 166 -16.71 -11.12 6.24
N VAL A 167 -16.08 -9.92 6.26
CA VAL A 167 -14.68 -9.74 5.85
C VAL A 167 -13.73 -10.47 6.81
N GLU A 168 -13.93 -10.31 8.12
CA GLU A 168 -13.08 -10.86 9.17
C GLU A 168 -12.99 -12.39 9.10
N LYS A 169 -14.11 -13.06 8.87
CA LYS A 169 -14.16 -14.53 8.73
C LYS A 169 -13.32 -15.05 7.56
N ARG A 170 -13.04 -14.23 6.56
CA ARG A 170 -12.40 -14.65 5.32
C ARG A 170 -10.91 -14.32 5.27
N ILE A 171 -10.54 -13.11 5.70
CA ILE A 171 -9.21 -12.57 5.44
C ILE A 171 -8.48 -12.08 6.69
N VAL A 172 -9.11 -12.10 7.87
CA VAL A 172 -8.47 -11.58 9.09
C VAL A 172 -8.18 -12.71 10.06
N HIS A 173 -6.96 -12.66 10.62
CA HIS A 173 -6.45 -13.65 11.56
C HIS A 173 -5.98 -12.97 12.85
N ARG A 174 -5.96 -13.73 13.96
CA ARG A 174 -5.29 -13.32 15.18
C ARG A 174 -3.78 -13.58 15.02
N PRO A 175 -2.90 -12.57 15.17
CA PRO A 175 -1.47 -12.77 15.06
C PRO A 175 -0.92 -13.55 16.24
N LYS A 176 0.12 -14.35 15.99
CA LYS A 176 1.00 -14.85 17.04
C LYS A 176 2.11 -13.81 17.25
N LEU A 177 2.11 -13.12 18.40
CA LEU A 177 3.11 -12.11 18.68
C LEU A 177 4.51 -12.71 18.67
N THR A 178 5.41 -12.09 17.91
CA THR A 178 6.86 -12.33 18.01
C THR A 178 7.41 -11.73 19.31
N ASP A 179 8.60 -12.13 19.70
CA ASP A 179 9.22 -11.57 20.92
C ASP A 179 9.51 -10.08 20.79
N TRP A 180 9.86 -9.61 19.57
CA TRP A 180 9.94 -8.18 19.26
C TRP A 180 8.63 -7.45 19.55
N GLN A 181 7.50 -7.99 19.06
CA GLN A 181 6.20 -7.36 19.23
C GLN A 181 5.69 -7.40 20.69
N LYS A 182 6.08 -8.41 21.47
CA LYS A 182 5.81 -8.45 22.92
C LYS A 182 6.60 -7.35 23.63
N THR A 183 7.92 -7.28 23.39
CA THR A 183 8.80 -6.24 23.92
C THR A 183 8.28 -4.83 23.55
N PHE A 184 7.84 -4.64 22.31
CA PHE A 184 7.24 -3.40 21.87
C PHE A 184 5.94 -3.09 22.65
N THR A 185 5.09 -4.07 22.89
CA THR A 185 3.86 -3.91 23.69
C THR A 185 4.17 -3.45 25.11
N ASP A 186 5.16 -4.09 25.76
CA ASP A 186 5.56 -3.75 27.12
C ASP A 186 6.16 -2.34 27.17
N SER A 187 6.97 -1.97 26.18
CA SER A 187 7.55 -0.64 26.06
C SER A 187 6.50 0.45 25.81
N LEU A 188 5.43 0.16 25.05
CA LEU A 188 4.31 1.10 24.86
C LEU A 188 3.61 1.41 26.19
N LEU A 189 3.42 0.40 27.03
CA LEU A 189 2.81 0.55 28.37
C LEU A 189 3.74 1.32 29.31
N ASP A 190 5.03 1.03 29.29
CA ASP A 190 6.06 1.70 30.11
C ASP A 190 6.12 3.21 29.81
N VAL A 191 6.02 3.61 28.54
CA VAL A 191 5.98 5.04 28.18
C VAL A 191 4.62 5.69 28.34
N GLY A 192 3.64 4.99 28.95
CA GLY A 192 2.34 5.52 29.33
C GLY A 192 1.25 5.45 28.26
N ILE A 193 1.43 4.64 27.20
CA ILE A 193 0.37 4.41 26.20
C ILE A 193 -0.58 3.32 26.72
N SER A 194 -1.34 3.64 27.73
CA SER A 194 -2.26 2.77 28.45
C SER A 194 -3.74 3.14 28.21
N PRO A 195 -4.72 2.24 28.49
CA PRO A 195 -4.56 0.88 29.04
C PRO A 195 -4.12 -0.16 28.02
N PHE A 196 -3.75 -1.36 28.47
CA PHE A 196 -3.62 -2.52 27.61
C PHE A 196 -5.01 -3.13 27.35
N ASN A 197 -5.43 -3.12 26.10
CA ASN A 197 -6.76 -3.59 25.67
C ASN A 197 -6.77 -5.05 25.20
N GLY A 198 -5.64 -5.77 25.33
CA GLY A 198 -5.52 -7.14 24.83
C GLY A 198 -5.67 -7.25 23.32
N PHE A 199 -6.16 -8.40 22.86
CA PHE A 199 -6.50 -8.62 21.46
C PHE A 199 -7.92 -8.17 21.16
N THR A 200 -8.06 -7.22 20.23
CA THR A 200 -9.37 -6.74 19.76
C THR A 200 -9.28 -6.15 18.37
N TYR A 201 -10.34 -6.26 17.58
CA TYR A 201 -10.49 -5.55 16.31
C TYR A 201 -10.95 -4.10 16.50
N ASP A 202 -11.49 -3.76 17.66
CA ASP A 202 -12.04 -2.41 17.90
C ASP A 202 -10.95 -1.36 17.95
N HIS A 203 -11.27 -0.16 17.49
CA HIS A 203 -10.39 0.98 17.54
C HIS A 203 -10.45 1.66 18.92
N LEU A 204 -9.53 1.29 19.80
CA LEU A 204 -9.46 1.75 21.18
C LEU A 204 -8.16 2.52 21.45
N TYR A 205 -8.25 3.57 22.28
CA TYR A 205 -7.06 4.25 22.81
C TYR A 205 -6.28 3.34 23.76
N GLY A 206 -4.98 3.54 23.80
CA GLY A 206 -4.05 2.70 24.57
C GLY A 206 -3.29 1.72 23.69
N THR A 207 -2.72 0.71 24.31
CA THR A 207 -1.98 -0.35 23.66
C THR A 207 -2.89 -1.54 23.38
N LYS A 208 -2.84 -2.09 22.18
CA LYS A 208 -3.64 -3.25 21.78
C LYS A 208 -2.90 -4.13 20.79
N VAL A 209 -3.30 -5.39 20.73
CA VAL A 209 -3.03 -6.31 19.64
C VAL A 209 -4.22 -6.28 18.67
N GLY A 210 -3.97 -6.01 17.40
CA GLY A 210 -5.01 -6.00 16.37
C GLY A 210 -5.07 -7.30 15.57
N GLY A 211 -5.93 -7.32 14.53
CA GLY A 211 -5.94 -8.39 13.55
C GLY A 211 -4.80 -8.26 12.54
N THR A 212 -4.58 -9.31 11.80
CA THR A 212 -3.66 -9.32 10.66
C THR A 212 -4.29 -10.06 9.48
N ILE A 213 -3.94 -9.66 8.26
CA ILE A 213 -4.33 -10.39 7.05
C ILE A 213 -3.29 -11.45 6.65
N PHE A 214 -2.33 -11.75 7.52
CA PHE A 214 -1.41 -12.87 7.35
C PHE A 214 -1.83 -14.03 8.25
N ASP A 215 -1.92 -15.21 7.67
CA ASP A 215 -2.20 -16.43 8.43
C ASP A 215 -0.96 -16.88 9.24
N ARG A 216 -1.12 -17.98 9.99
CA ARG A 216 -0.04 -18.57 10.81
C ARG A 216 1.19 -19.04 10.03
N PHE A 217 1.07 -19.17 8.70
CA PHE A 217 2.15 -19.57 7.80
C PHE A 217 2.79 -18.37 7.09
N GLY A 218 2.35 -17.15 7.40
CA GLY A 218 2.79 -15.93 6.75
C GLY A 218 2.24 -15.75 5.33
N ARG A 219 1.12 -16.41 4.99
CA ARG A 219 0.39 -16.16 3.75
C ARG A 219 -0.48 -14.94 3.92
N ARG A 220 -0.44 -14.04 2.95
CA ARG A 220 -1.32 -12.88 2.88
C ARG A 220 -2.68 -13.28 2.31
N HIS A 221 -3.73 -12.85 2.99
CA HIS A 221 -5.10 -12.89 2.52
C HIS A 221 -5.53 -11.50 2.08
N THR A 222 -6.06 -11.39 0.87
CA THR A 222 -6.44 -10.10 0.29
C THR A 222 -7.94 -10.04 0.05
N THR A 223 -8.48 -8.87 -0.21
CA THR A 223 -9.90 -8.73 -0.56
C THR A 223 -10.28 -9.42 -1.87
N ALA A 224 -9.32 -9.83 -2.70
CA ALA A 224 -9.59 -10.70 -3.85
C ALA A 224 -10.20 -12.06 -3.45
N GLU A 225 -9.91 -12.53 -2.22
CA GLU A 225 -10.47 -13.77 -1.67
C GLU A 225 -11.95 -13.65 -1.25
N LEU A 226 -12.53 -12.46 -1.30
CA LEU A 226 -13.96 -12.25 -1.12
C LEU A 226 -14.76 -12.50 -2.40
N LEU A 227 -14.11 -12.44 -3.59
CA LEU A 227 -14.77 -12.62 -4.89
C LEU A 227 -15.50 -13.98 -5.04
N PRO A 228 -14.98 -15.11 -4.55
CA PRO A 228 -15.71 -16.38 -4.59
C PRO A 228 -17.03 -16.40 -3.81
N SER A 229 -17.30 -15.37 -2.99
CA SER A 229 -18.62 -15.21 -2.36
C SER A 229 -19.68 -14.69 -3.33
N GLY A 230 -19.28 -14.19 -4.50
CA GLY A 230 -20.18 -13.71 -5.54
C GLY A 230 -20.81 -14.85 -6.32
N ASN A 231 -21.78 -14.50 -7.17
CA ASN A 231 -22.36 -15.43 -8.12
C ASN A 231 -21.48 -15.51 -9.38
N PRO A 232 -20.84 -16.66 -9.67
CA PRO A 232 -19.92 -16.78 -10.80
C PRO A 232 -20.59 -16.58 -12.17
N ASP A 233 -21.91 -16.82 -12.29
CA ASP A 233 -22.64 -16.66 -13.53
C ASP A 233 -22.91 -15.17 -13.88
N ASN A 234 -22.91 -14.34 -12.85
CA ASN A 234 -23.14 -12.90 -12.98
C ASN A 234 -21.83 -12.07 -12.87
N LEU A 235 -20.73 -12.67 -12.41
CA LEU A 235 -19.47 -11.98 -12.16
C LEU A 235 -18.46 -12.25 -13.28
N THR A 236 -17.93 -11.19 -13.86
CA THR A 236 -16.76 -11.21 -14.75
C THR A 236 -15.69 -10.31 -14.17
N VAL A 237 -14.48 -10.81 -14.01
CA VAL A 237 -13.32 -10.05 -13.55
C VAL A 237 -12.26 -10.08 -14.64
N LEU A 238 -11.90 -8.91 -15.17
CA LEU A 238 -10.82 -8.76 -16.13
C LEU A 238 -9.59 -8.18 -15.44
N VAL A 239 -8.52 -8.97 -15.39
CA VAL A 239 -7.21 -8.51 -14.96
C VAL A 239 -6.39 -8.04 -16.16
N HIS A 240 -5.40 -7.16 -15.91
CA HIS A 240 -4.63 -6.45 -16.94
C HIS A 240 -5.52 -5.59 -17.86
N ALA A 241 -6.63 -5.09 -17.32
CA ALA A 241 -7.57 -4.19 -17.96
C ALA A 241 -7.39 -2.77 -17.41
N THR A 242 -6.66 -1.93 -18.11
CA THR A 242 -6.40 -0.55 -17.69
C THR A 242 -7.47 0.37 -18.25
N VAL A 243 -8.42 0.79 -17.41
CA VAL A 243 -9.44 1.76 -17.82
C VAL A 243 -8.78 3.11 -18.07
N GLN A 244 -9.02 3.68 -19.23
CA GLN A 244 -8.42 4.94 -19.67
C GLN A 244 -9.34 6.14 -19.40
N ARG A 245 -10.65 5.98 -19.65
CA ARG A 245 -11.66 7.02 -19.44
C ARG A 245 -13.08 6.45 -19.42
N LEU A 246 -13.99 7.23 -18.89
CA LEU A 246 -15.42 6.98 -18.94
C LEU A 246 -16.00 7.37 -20.31
N ILE A 247 -17.12 6.78 -20.69
CA ILE A 247 -17.94 7.14 -21.85
C ILE A 247 -19.21 7.78 -21.32
N PHE A 248 -19.55 8.97 -21.84
CA PHE A 248 -20.75 9.70 -21.46
C PHE A 248 -21.71 9.85 -22.64
N ASP A 249 -23.00 9.74 -22.35
CA ASP A 249 -24.04 10.31 -23.17
C ASP A 249 -24.20 11.79 -22.80
N THR A 250 -23.91 12.67 -23.75
CA THR A 250 -23.96 14.14 -23.59
C THR A 250 -25.03 14.75 -24.48
N THR A 251 -26.12 14.04 -24.75
CA THR A 251 -27.22 14.53 -25.57
C THR A 251 -27.70 15.91 -25.11
N HIS A 252 -27.81 16.87 -26.03
CA HIS A 252 -28.10 18.27 -25.74
C HIS A 252 -29.34 18.44 -24.84
N GLY A 253 -29.20 19.29 -23.81
CA GLY A 253 -30.23 19.61 -22.83
C GLY A 253 -30.42 18.63 -21.68
N LYS A 254 -29.65 17.53 -21.63
CA LYS A 254 -29.67 16.58 -20.51
C LYS A 254 -28.37 16.63 -19.70
N LYS A 255 -28.46 16.25 -18.43
CA LYS A 255 -27.24 16.04 -17.61
C LYS A 255 -26.42 14.89 -18.20
N PRO A 256 -25.09 15.01 -18.31
CA PRO A 256 -24.22 13.93 -18.76
C PRO A 256 -24.48 12.64 -17.98
N LYS A 257 -24.62 11.53 -18.68
CA LYS A 257 -24.84 10.19 -18.09
C LYS A 257 -23.69 9.28 -18.47
N ALA A 258 -23.03 8.67 -17.49
CA ALA A 258 -22.05 7.62 -17.76
C ALA A 258 -22.77 6.40 -18.38
N ILE A 259 -22.26 5.91 -19.50
CA ILE A 259 -22.84 4.78 -20.25
C ILE A 259 -21.85 3.62 -20.43
N GLY A 260 -20.58 3.80 -20.07
CA GLY A 260 -19.56 2.77 -20.21
C GLY A 260 -18.16 3.28 -19.96
N VAL A 261 -17.17 2.48 -20.31
CA VAL A 261 -15.75 2.81 -20.17
C VAL A 261 -14.94 2.37 -21.40
N VAL A 262 -13.81 3.05 -21.61
CA VAL A 262 -12.76 2.62 -22.54
C VAL A 262 -11.62 2.07 -21.69
N PHE A 263 -11.13 0.89 -22.01
CA PHE A 263 -9.95 0.31 -21.38
C PHE A 263 -9.00 -0.27 -22.43
N LYS A 264 -7.75 -0.46 -22.05
CA LYS A 264 -6.76 -1.20 -22.85
C LYS A 264 -6.38 -2.50 -22.13
N ASP A 265 -6.12 -3.52 -22.92
CA ASP A 265 -5.59 -4.80 -22.45
C ASP A 265 -4.05 -4.75 -22.31
N GLU A 266 -3.45 -5.85 -21.88
CA GLU A 266 -1.99 -5.99 -21.72
C GLU A 266 -1.21 -5.98 -23.03
N THR A 267 -1.88 -6.13 -24.18
CA THR A 267 -1.27 -6.04 -25.52
C THR A 267 -1.36 -4.62 -26.10
N GLY A 268 -2.07 -3.71 -25.39
CA GLY A 268 -2.28 -2.33 -25.81
C GLY A 268 -3.52 -2.09 -26.66
N ASN A 269 -4.29 -3.13 -26.98
CA ASN A 269 -5.55 -2.98 -27.73
C ASN A 269 -6.60 -2.29 -26.87
N GLN A 270 -7.33 -1.35 -27.50
CA GLN A 270 -8.42 -0.64 -26.85
C GLN A 270 -9.75 -1.36 -27.03
N HIS A 271 -10.51 -1.38 -25.95
CA HIS A 271 -11.83 -1.98 -25.89
C HIS A 271 -12.83 -1.01 -25.28
N LYS A 272 -14.11 -1.15 -25.66
CA LYS A 272 -15.23 -0.41 -25.07
C LYS A 272 -16.18 -1.41 -24.44
N VAL A 273 -16.71 -1.07 -23.28
CA VAL A 273 -17.77 -1.84 -22.64
C VAL A 273 -18.84 -0.88 -22.13
N PHE A 274 -20.09 -1.30 -22.25
CA PHE A 274 -21.24 -0.46 -21.98
C PHE A 274 -22.10 -1.03 -20.84
N LEU A 275 -22.80 -0.13 -20.18
CA LEU A 275 -23.85 -0.47 -19.25
C LEU A 275 -25.06 -1.07 -19.97
N SER A 276 -25.79 -1.93 -19.29
CA SER A 276 -27.09 -2.40 -19.75
C SER A 276 -28.11 -1.26 -19.77
N SER A 277 -29.24 -1.47 -20.46
CA SER A 277 -30.31 -0.48 -20.53
C SER A 277 -31.14 -0.34 -19.24
N ARG A 278 -30.80 -1.08 -18.17
CA ARG A 278 -31.51 -0.98 -16.89
C ARG A 278 -31.34 0.41 -16.27
N ARG A 279 -32.40 0.94 -15.66
CA ARG A 279 -32.40 2.28 -15.05
C ARG A 279 -31.35 2.43 -13.94
N GLN A 280 -31.00 1.34 -13.25
CA GLN A 280 -30.09 1.31 -12.10
C GLN A 280 -28.64 0.94 -12.48
N SER A 281 -28.35 0.84 -13.79
CA SER A 281 -27.00 0.49 -14.25
C SER A 281 -26.03 1.65 -14.01
N GLU A 282 -24.84 1.32 -13.45
CA GLU A 282 -23.86 2.32 -13.03
C GLU A 282 -22.42 1.91 -13.33
N VAL A 283 -21.57 2.93 -13.58
CA VAL A 283 -20.11 2.78 -13.51
C VAL A 283 -19.66 3.22 -12.13
N ILE A 284 -18.98 2.32 -11.41
CA ILE A 284 -18.49 2.56 -10.05
C ILE A 284 -16.97 2.69 -10.06
N LEU A 285 -16.46 3.82 -9.59
CA LEU A 285 -15.02 4.08 -9.52
C LEU A 285 -14.47 3.71 -8.13
N SER A 286 -13.63 2.68 -8.07
CA SER A 286 -12.94 2.17 -6.87
C SER A 286 -11.44 1.99 -7.10
N SER A 287 -10.85 2.85 -7.94
CA SER A 287 -9.43 2.77 -8.35
C SER A 287 -8.45 3.36 -7.32
N GLY A 288 -8.93 3.71 -6.14
CA GLY A 288 -8.13 4.28 -5.05
C GLY A 288 -7.99 5.80 -5.11
N ALA A 289 -7.42 6.36 -4.05
CA ALA A 289 -7.37 7.81 -3.81
C ALA A 289 -6.63 8.61 -4.89
N ILE A 290 -5.70 7.98 -5.61
CA ILE A 290 -4.92 8.64 -6.67
C ILE A 290 -5.55 8.40 -8.05
N ALA A 291 -5.90 7.15 -8.38
CA ALA A 291 -6.36 6.83 -9.73
C ALA A 291 -7.82 7.25 -9.98
N THR A 292 -8.68 7.29 -8.96
CA THR A 292 -10.07 7.73 -9.14
C THR A 292 -10.15 9.21 -9.58
N PRO A 293 -9.52 10.19 -8.90
CA PRO A 293 -9.53 11.57 -9.40
C PRO A 293 -8.76 11.72 -10.72
N GLN A 294 -7.67 10.98 -10.94
CA GLN A 294 -6.97 10.97 -12.23
C GLN A 294 -7.92 10.55 -13.37
N MET A 295 -8.70 9.49 -13.16
CA MET A 295 -9.68 9.00 -14.13
C MET A 295 -10.80 10.00 -14.40
N LEU A 296 -11.31 10.66 -13.36
CA LEU A 296 -12.33 11.71 -13.51
C LEU A 296 -11.79 12.86 -14.36
N LEU A 297 -10.58 13.36 -14.08
CA LEU A 297 -9.93 14.39 -14.86
C LEU A 297 -9.77 13.97 -16.33
N LEU A 298 -9.23 12.77 -16.59
CA LEU A 298 -9.06 12.23 -17.94
C LEU A 298 -10.38 11.99 -18.68
N SER A 299 -11.48 11.95 -17.94
CA SER A 299 -12.84 11.78 -18.48
C SER A 299 -13.61 13.10 -18.63
N GLY A 300 -12.94 14.25 -18.41
CA GLY A 300 -13.55 15.57 -18.56
C GLY A 300 -14.35 16.04 -17.35
N ILE A 301 -14.14 15.45 -16.17
CA ILE A 301 -14.78 15.87 -14.93
C ILE A 301 -13.72 16.46 -14.00
N GLY A 302 -13.79 17.77 -13.74
CA GLY A 302 -12.81 18.45 -12.88
C GLY A 302 -12.84 19.97 -13.01
N PRO A 303 -11.83 20.65 -12.40
CA PRO A 303 -11.63 22.08 -12.57
C PRO A 303 -11.38 22.43 -14.05
N ARG A 304 -12.00 23.51 -14.52
CA ARG A 304 -11.89 23.96 -15.92
C ARG A 304 -10.43 24.13 -16.34
N ASP A 305 -9.64 24.88 -15.60
CA ASP A 305 -8.27 25.21 -15.95
C ASP A 305 -7.37 23.95 -16.04
N ASP A 306 -7.61 22.96 -15.16
CA ASP A 306 -6.86 21.70 -15.18
C ASP A 306 -7.20 20.85 -16.42
N LEU A 307 -8.45 20.89 -16.92
CA LEU A 307 -8.89 20.19 -18.13
C LEU A 307 -8.39 20.89 -19.41
N GLU A 308 -8.54 22.22 -19.48
CA GLU A 308 -8.12 23.04 -20.63
C GLU A 308 -6.62 22.94 -20.86
N LYS A 309 -5.81 22.90 -19.79
CA LYS A 309 -4.36 22.73 -19.87
C LYS A 309 -3.93 21.49 -20.66
N TRP A 310 -4.74 20.42 -20.62
CA TRP A 310 -4.45 19.16 -21.30
C TRP A 310 -5.32 18.93 -22.52
N ASN A 311 -6.06 19.95 -22.97
CA ASN A 311 -6.97 19.88 -24.11
C ASN A 311 -8.04 18.78 -23.96
N ILE A 312 -8.52 18.59 -22.71
CA ILE A 312 -9.55 17.61 -22.38
C ILE A 312 -10.91 18.31 -22.44
N SER A 313 -11.82 17.80 -23.29
CA SER A 313 -13.18 18.31 -23.40
C SER A 313 -13.92 18.17 -22.07
N MET A 314 -14.45 19.28 -21.57
CA MET A 314 -15.18 19.30 -20.30
C MET A 314 -16.56 18.66 -20.44
N VAL A 315 -16.81 17.62 -19.65
CA VAL A 315 -18.11 16.96 -19.49
C VAL A 315 -18.88 17.58 -18.32
N LEU A 316 -18.18 17.79 -17.19
CA LEU A 316 -18.76 18.38 -15.98
C LEU A 316 -17.68 19.17 -15.22
N HIS A 317 -18.00 20.43 -14.94
CA HIS A 317 -17.16 21.24 -14.06
C HIS A 317 -17.33 20.78 -12.60
N ASN A 318 -16.21 20.50 -11.94
CA ASN A 318 -16.17 20.17 -10.52
C ASN A 318 -14.84 20.61 -9.91
N GLU A 319 -14.87 21.67 -9.11
CA GLU A 319 -13.70 22.27 -8.46
C GLU A 319 -12.96 21.34 -7.49
N PHE A 320 -13.63 20.31 -6.95
CA PHE A 320 -13.09 19.48 -5.88
C PHE A 320 -12.31 18.26 -6.37
N VAL A 321 -12.41 17.90 -7.65
CA VAL A 321 -11.67 16.74 -8.18
C VAL A 321 -10.17 17.03 -8.13
N GLY A 322 -9.43 16.16 -7.44
CA GLY A 322 -7.99 16.32 -7.22
C GLY A 322 -7.62 17.27 -6.06
N LYS A 323 -8.58 17.78 -5.30
CA LYS A 323 -8.36 18.66 -4.15
C LYS A 323 -8.57 17.94 -2.82
N ASP A 324 -8.17 18.60 -1.73
CA ASP A 324 -8.40 18.19 -0.33
C ASP A 324 -7.92 16.76 0.00
N MET A 325 -6.90 16.29 -0.72
CA MET A 325 -6.30 15.00 -0.45
C MET A 325 -5.62 15.00 0.91
N ALA A 326 -6.00 14.05 1.78
CA ALA A 326 -5.39 13.83 3.08
C ALA A 326 -4.65 12.51 3.09
N ASP A 327 -3.41 12.52 3.57
CA ASP A 327 -2.64 11.32 3.83
C ASP A 327 -1.96 11.40 5.19
N ASN A 328 -1.74 10.26 5.83
CA ASN A 328 -1.18 10.18 7.17
C ASN A 328 0.35 10.21 7.09
N PRO A 329 1.02 11.30 7.48
CA PRO A 329 2.48 11.31 7.53
C PRO A 329 3.00 10.27 8.52
N LEU A 330 4.06 9.58 8.13
CA LEU A 330 4.70 8.53 8.91
C LEU A 330 6.19 8.80 9.02
N ASN A 331 6.72 8.71 10.25
CA ASN A 331 8.14 8.71 10.53
C ASN A 331 8.53 7.44 11.29
N SER A 332 9.81 7.09 11.22
CA SER A 332 10.31 5.88 11.85
C SER A 332 11.74 6.03 12.31
N ILE A 333 12.09 5.22 13.29
CA ILE A 333 13.45 5.02 13.75
C ILE A 333 13.80 3.55 13.65
N PHE A 334 15.04 3.26 13.30
CA PHE A 334 15.58 1.91 13.34
C PHE A 334 16.18 1.62 14.72
N VAL A 335 15.81 0.47 15.30
CA VAL A 335 16.35 -0.02 16.56
C VAL A 335 17.15 -1.28 16.27
N PRO A 336 18.49 -1.24 16.40
CA PRO A 336 19.35 -2.39 16.16
C PRO A 336 19.19 -3.45 17.25
N SER A 337 19.57 -4.69 16.93
CA SER A 337 19.57 -5.80 17.90
C SER A 337 20.77 -6.70 17.70
N ASN A 338 21.48 -7.01 18.79
CA ASN A 338 22.55 -8.02 18.79
C ASN A 338 21.99 -9.46 18.81
N ARG A 339 20.69 -9.61 19.09
CA ARG A 339 19.98 -10.90 19.02
C ARG A 339 19.33 -11.09 17.64
N PRO A 340 19.15 -12.32 17.19
CA PRO A 340 18.29 -12.63 16.07
C PRO A 340 16.85 -12.15 16.34
N VAL A 341 16.27 -11.43 15.40
CA VAL A 341 14.91 -10.89 15.49
C VAL A 341 14.00 -11.58 14.49
N GLN A 342 12.90 -12.12 14.97
CA GLN A 342 11.89 -12.75 14.14
C GLN A 342 11.24 -11.74 13.21
N GLN A 343 10.93 -12.18 12.01
CA GLN A 343 10.24 -11.35 11.03
C GLN A 343 8.78 -11.10 11.44
N SER A 344 8.41 -9.85 11.59
CA SER A 344 7.04 -9.43 11.87
C SER A 344 6.71 -8.10 11.19
N LEU A 345 5.49 -8.00 10.72
CA LEU A 345 4.85 -6.71 10.42
C LEU A 345 4.04 -6.26 11.64
N ILE A 346 3.22 -5.24 11.48
CA ILE A 346 2.45 -4.63 12.56
C ILE A 346 1.49 -5.65 13.17
N GLN A 347 1.65 -5.95 14.47
CA GLN A 347 0.79 -6.86 15.24
C GLN A 347 0.19 -6.18 16.46
N ALA A 348 1.00 -5.33 17.13
CA ALA A 348 0.59 -4.48 18.22
C ALA A 348 0.71 -3.01 17.83
N VAL A 349 -0.13 -2.17 18.43
CA VAL A 349 -0.13 -0.72 18.19
C VAL A 349 -0.42 0.05 19.47
N GLY A 350 0.20 1.22 19.60
CA GLY A 350 -0.18 2.24 20.56
C GLY A 350 -1.04 3.31 19.88
N ILE A 351 -2.22 3.61 20.43
CA ILE A 351 -3.13 4.63 19.90
C ILE A 351 -3.34 5.72 20.94
N THR A 352 -2.87 6.92 20.66
CA THR A 352 -3.00 8.04 21.57
C THR A 352 -4.32 8.81 21.39
N LYS A 353 -4.78 9.48 22.44
CA LYS A 353 -6.00 10.33 22.36
C LYS A 353 -5.85 11.48 21.37
N ARG A 354 -4.63 11.87 21.04
CA ARG A 354 -4.34 12.95 20.07
C ARG A 354 -4.26 12.45 18.61
N GLY A 355 -4.49 11.15 18.37
CA GLY A 355 -4.50 10.57 17.02
C GLY A 355 -3.10 10.34 16.48
N VAL A 356 -2.14 10.02 17.35
CA VAL A 356 -0.84 9.46 16.96
C VAL A 356 -0.90 7.95 17.14
N TYR A 357 -0.52 7.20 16.11
CA TYR A 357 -0.35 5.75 16.14
C TYR A 357 1.12 5.44 16.25
N ILE A 358 1.45 4.51 17.13
CA ILE A 358 2.80 3.95 17.23
C ILE A 358 2.72 2.49 16.82
N GLU A 359 3.55 2.12 15.85
CA GLU A 359 3.55 0.83 15.18
C GLU A 359 4.98 0.26 15.18
N SER A 360 5.14 -1.05 14.96
CA SER A 360 6.47 -1.65 14.85
C SER A 360 6.52 -2.81 13.88
N SER A 361 7.68 -2.98 13.25
CA SER A 361 8.01 -4.12 12.37
C SER A 361 9.45 -4.57 12.59
N SER A 362 9.78 -5.84 12.29
CA SER A 362 11.10 -6.38 12.59
C SER A 362 11.54 -7.50 11.65
N GLY A 363 12.84 -7.80 11.67
CA GLY A 363 13.40 -9.04 11.14
C GLY A 363 13.51 -9.15 9.63
N PHE A 364 13.36 -8.06 8.89
CA PHE A 364 13.47 -8.09 7.42
C PHE A 364 14.92 -8.12 6.90
N GLY A 365 15.88 -8.46 7.74
CA GLY A 365 17.30 -8.47 7.45
C GLY A 365 18.02 -9.82 7.55
N GLN A 366 17.32 -10.88 7.85
CA GLN A 366 17.97 -12.15 8.20
C GLN A 366 17.95 -13.25 7.13
N SER A 367 17.54 -13.03 5.91
CA SER A 367 17.60 -14.08 4.88
C SER A 367 19.02 -14.21 4.32
N GLY A 368 19.68 -15.29 4.68
CA GLY A 368 21.12 -15.54 4.60
C GLY A 368 21.77 -15.72 3.23
N GLU A 369 21.12 -15.49 2.10
CA GLU A 369 21.74 -15.67 0.76
C GLU A 369 21.51 -14.54 -0.24
N SER A 370 20.75 -13.52 0.12
CA SER A 370 20.49 -12.39 -0.76
C SER A 370 20.49 -11.06 -0.03
N ILE A 371 21.53 -10.83 0.76
CA ILE A 371 21.75 -9.66 1.62
C ILE A 371 21.66 -8.34 0.82
N HIS A 372 21.85 -8.38 -0.50
CA HIS A 372 22.10 -7.19 -1.28
C HIS A 372 20.86 -6.40 -1.74
N CYS A 373 19.66 -6.98 -1.69
CA CYS A 373 18.47 -6.32 -2.24
C CYS A 373 17.46 -5.83 -1.20
N HIS A 374 17.47 -6.38 0.01
CA HIS A 374 16.29 -6.36 0.88
C HIS A 374 16.28 -5.26 1.93
N HIS A 375 17.43 -4.88 2.45
CA HIS A 375 17.57 -3.81 3.44
C HIS A 375 17.41 -2.43 2.84
N GLY A 376 17.77 -2.38 1.59
CA GLY A 376 17.73 -1.20 0.83
C GLY A 376 16.45 -0.40 0.99
N LEU A 377 15.33 -1.05 1.09
CA LEU A 377 14.06 -0.37 1.04
C LEU A 377 13.45 -0.04 2.40
N LEU A 378 13.47 -0.95 3.37
CA LEU A 378 12.93 -0.58 4.68
C LEU A 378 13.76 0.50 5.36
N SER A 379 15.08 0.43 5.29
CA SER A 379 15.90 1.54 5.75
C SER A 379 15.93 2.72 4.77
N ALA A 380 15.54 2.56 3.53
CA ALA A 380 15.53 3.58 2.51
C ALA A 380 14.18 4.27 2.38
N GLU A 381 13.06 3.58 2.54
CA GLU A 381 11.76 4.22 2.73
C GLU A 381 11.77 5.09 3.99
N ILE A 382 12.56 4.71 4.98
CA ILE A 382 12.59 5.33 6.28
C ILE A 382 13.72 6.34 6.44
N GLY A 383 14.80 6.22 5.69
CA GLY A 383 15.93 7.09 5.99
C GLY A 383 16.80 7.49 4.84
N GLN A 384 17.00 6.64 3.91
CA GLN A 384 18.07 6.81 2.95
C GLN A 384 17.61 7.17 1.55
N LEU A 385 16.42 6.79 1.09
CA LEU A 385 15.84 7.40 -0.10
C LEU A 385 15.59 8.90 0.09
N SER A 386 15.42 9.34 1.31
CA SER A 386 15.37 10.75 1.67
C SER A 386 16.69 11.49 1.45
N THR A 387 17.83 10.81 1.36
CA THR A 387 19.11 11.43 1.00
C THR A 387 19.21 11.72 -0.49
N ILE A 388 18.43 11.06 -1.34
CA ILE A 388 18.32 11.43 -2.75
C ILE A 388 17.38 12.62 -2.86
N PRO A 389 17.83 13.77 -3.40
CA PRO A 389 16.96 14.93 -3.57
C PRO A 389 15.68 14.56 -4.33
N PRO A 390 14.49 15.09 -3.98
CA PRO A 390 13.21 14.69 -4.58
C PRO A 390 13.20 14.69 -6.11
N LYS A 391 13.83 15.71 -6.72
CA LYS A 391 13.94 15.84 -8.19
C LYS A 391 14.82 14.77 -8.84
N GLN A 392 15.65 14.07 -8.07
CA GLN A 392 16.60 13.06 -8.55
C GLN A 392 16.14 11.62 -8.21
N ARG A 393 14.95 11.45 -7.62
CA ARG A 393 14.41 10.14 -7.24
C ARG A 393 13.79 9.42 -8.44
N THR A 394 14.63 9.08 -9.40
CA THR A 394 14.22 8.19 -10.50
C THR A 394 14.30 6.72 -10.08
N PRO A 395 13.62 5.80 -10.77
CA PRO A 395 13.77 4.36 -10.54
C PRO A 395 15.24 3.91 -10.57
N GLU A 396 16.05 4.47 -11.47
CA GLU A 396 17.47 4.17 -11.62
C GLU A 396 18.27 4.67 -10.42
N ALA A 397 18.00 5.89 -9.94
CA ALA A 397 18.65 6.47 -8.77
C ALA A 397 18.33 5.64 -7.51
N ILE A 398 17.09 5.20 -7.37
CA ILE A 398 16.64 4.30 -6.30
C ILE A 398 17.40 2.97 -6.37
N GLN A 399 17.49 2.34 -7.54
CA GLN A 399 18.20 1.08 -7.72
C GLN A 399 19.71 1.23 -7.50
N ASN A 400 20.32 2.30 -7.99
CA ASN A 400 21.74 2.58 -7.77
C ASN A 400 22.03 2.80 -6.30
N TYR A 401 21.15 3.51 -5.60
CA TYR A 401 21.26 3.71 -4.18
C TYR A 401 21.12 2.37 -3.40
N ILE A 402 20.18 1.51 -3.76
CA ILE A 402 20.05 0.15 -3.21
C ILE A 402 21.36 -0.64 -3.41
N LYS A 403 21.99 -0.53 -4.58
CA LYS A 403 23.28 -1.19 -4.87
C LYS A 403 24.45 -0.63 -4.07
N SER A 404 24.44 0.67 -3.75
CA SER A 404 25.53 1.34 -3.03
C SER A 404 25.57 1.06 -1.52
N LYS A 405 24.57 0.36 -0.98
CA LYS A 405 24.44 0.05 0.45
C LYS A 405 25.36 -1.04 0.98
N ARG A 406 26.32 -1.48 0.20
CA ARG A 406 27.30 -2.48 0.61
C ARG A 406 28.15 -2.07 1.83
N ASP A 407 28.17 -0.76 2.12
CA ASP A 407 29.06 -0.16 3.13
C ASP A 407 28.34 0.18 4.45
N LEU A 408 27.08 -0.24 4.65
CA LEU A 408 26.42 -0.07 5.92
C LEU A 408 26.96 -1.06 6.95
N PRO A 409 27.10 -0.65 8.24
CA PRO A 409 27.52 -1.57 9.29
C PRO A 409 26.55 -2.75 9.40
N HIS A 410 27.07 -3.92 9.75
CA HIS A 410 26.30 -5.16 9.80
C HIS A 410 25.09 -5.06 10.76
N GLU A 411 25.20 -4.23 11.79
CA GLU A 411 24.17 -3.94 12.78
C GLU A 411 22.95 -3.23 12.15
N ALA A 412 23.16 -2.43 11.10
CA ALA A 412 22.07 -1.82 10.33
C ALA A 412 21.14 -2.85 9.68
N PHE A 413 21.52 -4.12 9.71
CA PHE A 413 20.78 -5.23 9.11
C PHE A 413 20.11 -6.13 10.16
N LYS A 414 20.32 -5.90 11.44
CA LYS A 414 19.70 -6.65 12.53
C LYS A 414 18.84 -5.71 13.37
N GLY A 415 17.57 -6.02 13.54
CA GLY A 415 16.69 -5.23 14.36
C GLY A 415 15.32 -5.05 13.77
N GLY A 416 14.73 -3.91 14.06
CA GLY A 416 13.39 -3.55 13.58
C GLY A 416 13.18 -2.05 13.57
N PHE A 417 11.97 -1.67 13.18
CA PHE A 417 11.54 -0.28 13.10
C PHE A 417 10.44 -0.01 14.10
N ILE A 418 10.48 1.15 14.71
CA ILE A 418 9.36 1.73 15.44
C ILE A 418 8.92 2.95 14.68
N LEU A 419 7.63 3.06 14.42
CA LEU A 419 7.04 4.05 13.53
C LEU A 419 5.99 4.87 14.29
N GLU A 420 5.95 6.16 14.02
CA GLU A 420 4.82 7.00 14.40
C GLU A 420 4.06 7.45 13.16
N LYS A 421 2.76 7.61 13.30
CA LYS A 421 1.86 8.05 12.23
C LYS A 421 0.84 9.04 12.77
N VAL A 422 0.75 10.20 12.16
CA VAL A 422 -0.28 11.17 12.47
C VAL A 422 -1.56 10.82 11.71
N ALA A 423 -2.56 10.30 12.41
CA ALA A 423 -3.82 9.91 11.81
C ALA A 423 -4.76 11.09 11.61
N ASN A 424 -5.57 11.03 10.55
CA ASN A 424 -6.56 12.07 10.21
C ASN A 424 -5.96 13.49 10.25
N PRO A 425 -4.96 13.81 9.41
CA PRO A 425 -4.32 15.11 9.41
C PRO A 425 -5.30 16.22 8.96
N PHE A 426 -5.09 17.43 9.50
CA PHE A 426 -5.76 18.64 9.04
C PHE A 426 -5.14 19.19 7.76
N SER A 427 -3.87 18.91 7.54
CA SER A 427 -3.15 19.26 6.32
C SER A 427 -3.79 18.57 5.12
N LYS A 428 -3.95 19.33 4.03
CA LYS A 428 -4.57 18.87 2.80
C LYS A 428 -3.67 19.15 1.61
N GLY A 429 -3.59 18.19 0.75
CA GLY A 429 -2.84 18.27 -0.51
C GLY A 429 -3.75 18.26 -1.73
N HIS A 430 -3.15 18.01 -2.86
CA HIS A 430 -3.84 17.96 -4.14
C HIS A 430 -3.15 17.03 -5.14
N LEU A 431 -3.88 16.72 -6.19
CA LEU A 431 -3.43 15.92 -7.32
C LEU A 431 -3.71 16.69 -8.62
N ARG A 432 -2.76 16.65 -9.56
CA ARG A 432 -2.89 17.23 -10.89
C ARG A 432 -2.33 16.28 -11.95
N LEU A 433 -2.91 16.32 -13.15
CA LEU A 433 -2.37 15.59 -14.30
C LEU A 433 -0.99 16.16 -14.69
N ILE A 434 -0.08 15.27 -15.09
CA ILE A 434 1.20 15.63 -15.73
C ILE A 434 1.17 15.40 -17.25
N ASN A 435 0.23 14.60 -17.71
CA ASN A 435 -0.09 14.29 -19.11
C ASN A 435 -1.46 13.59 -19.19
N THR A 436 -1.83 13.09 -20.35
CA THR A 436 -3.09 12.36 -20.59
C THR A 436 -2.96 10.84 -20.55
N ASN A 437 -1.80 10.30 -20.17
CA ASN A 437 -1.58 8.86 -20.04
C ASN A 437 -1.98 8.37 -18.63
N ILE A 438 -2.95 7.47 -18.55
CA ILE A 438 -3.44 6.91 -17.28
C ILE A 438 -2.39 6.03 -16.55
N ASP A 439 -1.40 5.49 -17.27
CA ASP A 439 -0.36 4.65 -16.65
C ASP A 439 0.64 5.47 -15.84
N ASP A 440 0.83 6.74 -16.19
CA ASP A 440 1.74 7.62 -15.50
C ASP A 440 1.14 8.09 -14.17
N ASN A 441 2.00 8.21 -13.15
CA ASN A 441 1.55 8.76 -11.88
C ASN A 441 1.26 10.26 -12.04
N PRO A 442 0.11 10.77 -11.59
CA PRO A 442 -0.14 12.20 -11.56
C PRO A 442 0.81 12.91 -10.58
N ALA A 443 0.96 14.22 -10.68
CA ALA A 443 1.65 15.01 -9.68
C ALA A 443 0.80 15.05 -8.40
N VAL A 444 1.32 14.44 -7.34
CA VAL A 444 0.70 14.38 -6.02
C VAL A 444 1.49 15.28 -5.07
N THR A 445 0.79 16.17 -4.37
CA THR A 445 1.35 16.99 -3.29
C THR A 445 0.57 16.65 -2.02
N PHE A 446 1.24 16.09 -1.01
CA PHE A 446 0.57 15.77 0.26
C PHE A 446 0.42 16.98 1.15
N ASN A 447 1.34 17.94 1.06
CA ASN A 447 1.35 19.16 1.87
C ASN A 447 1.40 18.87 3.38
N TYR A 448 2.19 17.84 3.76
CA TYR A 448 2.33 17.41 5.16
C TYR A 448 2.75 18.56 6.06
N PHE A 449 2.20 18.57 7.27
CA PHE A 449 2.52 19.53 8.33
C PHE A 449 2.24 21.00 7.98
N HIS A 450 1.48 21.26 6.92
CA HIS A 450 1.03 22.62 6.62
C HIS A 450 0.16 23.17 7.76
N HIS A 451 -0.68 22.31 8.35
CA HIS A 451 -1.42 22.67 9.56
C HIS A 451 -0.54 22.47 10.81
N PRO A 452 -0.34 23.50 11.65
CA PRO A 452 0.59 23.46 12.80
C PRO A 452 0.30 22.35 13.81
N TYR A 453 -0.97 21.99 13.99
CA TYR A 453 -1.36 20.91 14.89
C TYR A 453 -0.85 19.53 14.44
N ASP A 454 -0.79 19.27 13.15
CA ASP A 454 -0.23 18.02 12.61
C ASP A 454 1.27 17.92 12.91
N LEU A 455 1.99 19.03 12.76
CA LEU A 455 3.41 19.10 13.12
C LEU A 455 3.60 18.87 14.63
N HIS A 456 2.75 19.48 15.47
CA HIS A 456 2.82 19.27 16.91
C HIS A 456 2.63 17.80 17.30
N ARG A 457 1.62 17.13 16.70
CA ARG A 457 1.37 15.69 16.93
C ARG A 457 2.54 14.82 16.48
N CYS A 458 3.11 15.12 15.33
CA CYS A 458 4.29 14.43 14.80
C CYS A 458 5.48 14.56 15.77
N VAL A 459 5.77 15.77 16.25
CA VAL A 459 6.86 16.01 17.21
C VAL A 459 6.65 15.21 18.51
N GLU A 460 5.42 15.15 19.02
CA GLU A 460 5.09 14.29 20.17
C GLU A 460 5.31 12.81 19.86
N GLY A 461 4.86 12.36 18.69
CA GLY A 461 5.05 10.98 18.24
C GLY A 461 6.54 10.60 18.15
N VAL A 462 7.36 11.42 17.52
CA VAL A 462 8.82 11.18 17.42
C VAL A 462 9.48 11.12 18.81
N ARG A 463 9.05 11.98 19.77
CA ARG A 463 9.53 11.89 21.16
C ARG A 463 9.11 10.57 21.85
N MET A 464 7.95 10.03 21.51
CA MET A 464 7.55 8.71 22.01
C MET A 464 8.40 7.60 21.41
N LEU A 465 8.76 7.67 20.11
CA LEU A 465 9.63 6.67 19.48
C LEU A 465 10.97 6.56 20.22
N THR A 466 11.61 7.70 20.54
CA THR A 466 12.88 7.68 21.28
C THR A 466 12.73 7.09 22.67
N LYS A 467 11.69 7.46 23.43
CA LYS A 467 11.43 6.87 24.74
C LYS A 467 11.21 5.36 24.68
N ILE A 468 10.49 4.86 23.67
CA ILE A 468 10.25 3.43 23.47
C ILE A 468 11.58 2.72 23.17
N ALA A 469 12.41 3.27 22.27
CA ALA A 469 13.71 2.70 21.96
C ALA A 469 14.67 2.66 23.16
N ASP A 470 14.60 3.67 24.04
CA ASP A 470 15.40 3.79 25.25
C ASP A 470 14.79 3.04 26.45
N SER A 471 13.61 2.40 26.31
CA SER A 471 12.97 1.67 27.40
C SER A 471 13.81 0.48 27.86
N GLU A 472 13.69 0.13 29.14
CA GLU A 472 14.38 -1.03 29.72
C GLU A 472 14.02 -2.33 28.99
N TYR A 473 12.79 -2.46 28.52
CA TYR A 473 12.32 -3.62 27.75
C TYR A 473 13.10 -3.78 26.44
N PHE A 474 13.25 -2.71 25.64
CA PHE A 474 14.00 -2.78 24.39
C PHE A 474 15.50 -2.93 24.60
N THR A 475 16.10 -2.21 25.55
CA THR A 475 17.54 -2.32 25.85
C THR A 475 17.91 -3.71 26.31
N ASN A 476 17.11 -4.31 27.19
CA ASN A 476 17.32 -5.70 27.66
C ASN A 476 17.09 -6.73 26.55
N PHE A 477 16.12 -6.48 25.66
CA PHE A 477 15.83 -7.39 24.55
C PHE A 477 16.89 -7.32 23.47
N THR A 478 17.27 -6.14 23.02
CA THR A 478 18.18 -5.96 21.88
C THR A 478 19.64 -6.20 22.25
N GLN A 479 19.99 -5.99 23.52
CA GLN A 479 21.37 -6.07 24.01
C GLN A 479 22.34 -5.23 23.15
N CYS A 480 21.84 -4.17 22.56
CA CYS A 480 22.63 -3.24 21.77
C CYS A 480 23.28 -2.22 22.70
N ASP A 481 24.55 -1.93 22.46
CA ASP A 481 25.23 -0.87 23.22
C ASP A 481 24.67 0.51 22.82
N LYS A 482 24.79 1.44 23.78
CA LYS A 482 24.23 2.77 23.62
C LYS A 482 24.87 3.54 22.46
N GLU A 483 26.14 3.36 22.20
CA GLU A 483 26.87 4.06 21.15
C GLU A 483 26.34 3.66 19.75
N THR A 484 26.15 2.35 19.53
CA THR A 484 25.56 1.83 18.30
C THR A 484 24.12 2.30 18.11
N LEU A 485 23.31 2.27 19.18
CA LEU A 485 21.93 2.77 19.14
C LEU A 485 21.89 4.26 18.77
N ASP A 486 22.68 5.10 19.47
CA ASP A 486 22.75 6.55 19.24
C ASP A 486 23.23 6.87 17.82
N LYS A 487 24.20 6.12 17.29
CA LYS A 487 24.69 6.27 15.92
C LYS A 487 23.61 5.99 14.88
N LEU A 488 22.83 4.91 15.05
CA LEU A 488 21.78 4.53 14.12
C LEU A 488 20.53 5.41 14.26
N LEU A 489 20.18 5.83 15.46
CA LEU A 489 19.15 6.85 15.69
C LEU A 489 19.52 8.16 15.00
N ASN A 490 20.77 8.58 15.09
CA ASN A 490 21.27 9.79 14.44
C ASN A 490 21.19 9.69 12.90
N ILE A 491 21.47 8.52 12.32
CA ILE A 491 21.28 8.27 10.89
C ILE A 491 19.79 8.38 10.52
N SER A 492 18.91 7.77 11.30
CA SER A 492 17.45 7.83 11.07
C SER A 492 16.91 9.25 11.16
N VAL A 493 17.39 10.03 12.15
CA VAL A 493 17.02 11.44 12.32
C VAL A 493 17.49 12.29 11.13
N LYS A 494 18.73 12.14 10.70
CA LYS A 494 19.27 12.87 9.53
C LYS A 494 18.50 12.56 8.27
N ALA A 495 18.07 11.33 8.13
CA ALA A 495 17.28 10.88 7.02
C ALA A 495 15.89 11.53 6.98
N ASN A 496 15.19 11.56 8.11
CA ASN A 496 13.88 12.21 8.22
C ASN A 496 13.95 13.73 7.98
N ILE A 497 15.03 14.40 8.39
CA ILE A 497 15.25 15.83 8.12
C ILE A 497 15.31 16.11 6.61
N ASN A 498 15.90 15.22 5.82
CA ASN A 498 16.02 15.40 4.38
C ASN A 498 14.69 15.24 3.61
N LEU A 499 13.65 14.67 4.27
CA LEU A 499 12.30 14.61 3.71
C LEU A 499 11.55 15.94 3.79
N ILE A 500 11.98 16.83 4.68
CA ILE A 500 11.35 18.15 4.83
C ILE A 500 11.73 19.01 3.62
N PRO A 501 10.74 19.53 2.85
CA PRO A 501 11.06 20.46 1.77
C PRO A 501 11.86 21.64 2.33
N LYS A 502 13.00 21.94 1.73
CA LYS A 502 13.78 23.15 2.06
C LYS A 502 13.04 24.39 1.55
N HIS A 503 11.94 24.73 2.16
CA HIS A 503 11.39 26.07 2.07
C HIS A 503 12.27 26.95 2.96
N THR A 504 13.17 27.67 2.33
CA THR A 504 14.29 28.38 2.94
C THR A 504 13.90 29.49 3.91
N ASN A 505 12.60 29.81 4.06
CA ASN A 505 12.09 30.89 4.93
C ASN A 505 10.85 30.53 5.77
N ASP A 506 10.50 29.26 5.90
CA ASP A 506 9.30 28.90 6.65
C ASP A 506 9.65 28.49 8.09
N THR A 507 9.37 29.37 9.05
CA THR A 507 9.53 29.17 10.50
C THR A 507 8.77 27.97 11.04
N LYS A 508 7.75 27.44 10.31
CA LYS A 508 6.97 26.27 10.69
C LYS A 508 7.78 24.97 10.70
N TYR A 509 8.75 24.84 9.78
CA TYR A 509 9.63 23.67 9.73
C TYR A 509 10.84 23.79 10.68
N MET A 510 11.11 24.99 11.18
CA MET A 510 12.22 25.23 12.10
C MET A 510 12.05 24.49 13.43
N GLY A 511 10.83 24.30 13.91
CA GLY A 511 10.52 23.54 15.14
C GLY A 511 10.89 22.06 15.03
N LEU A 512 10.57 21.40 13.90
CA LEU A 512 10.92 20.01 13.68
C LEU A 512 12.45 19.85 13.47
N LYS A 513 13.08 20.77 12.74
CA LYS A 513 14.53 20.80 12.55
C LYS A 513 15.26 20.98 13.88
N ILE A 514 14.82 21.91 14.73
CA ILE A 514 15.40 22.15 16.05
C ILE A 514 15.23 20.92 16.95
N LEU A 515 14.08 20.24 16.89
CA LEU A 515 13.85 19.02 17.63
C LEU A 515 14.79 17.90 17.17
N MET A 516 14.90 17.68 15.86
CA MET A 516 15.75 16.67 15.26
C MET A 516 17.24 16.96 15.51
N ASP A 517 17.66 18.23 15.45
CA ASP A 517 19.02 18.66 15.83
C ASP A 517 19.31 18.45 17.32
N ARG A 518 18.30 18.60 18.20
CA ARG A 518 18.44 18.32 19.64
C ARG A 518 18.52 16.82 19.94
N LEU A 519 17.76 16.00 19.22
CA LEU A 519 17.82 14.55 19.31
C LEU A 519 19.19 14.04 18.80
N GLY A 520 19.65 14.58 17.66
CA GLY A 520 20.99 14.29 17.11
C GLY A 520 22.16 14.77 17.99
N LYS A 521 22.01 15.86 18.76
CA LYS A 521 23.03 16.33 19.71
C LYS A 521 23.05 15.56 21.02
N ARG A 522 21.93 14.95 21.46
CA ARG A 522 21.95 14.02 22.60
C ARG A 522 22.60 12.68 22.26
N ALA A 523 22.64 12.31 20.99
CA ALA A 523 23.37 11.14 20.51
C ALA A 523 24.87 11.41 20.29
N GLY A 524 25.36 12.60 20.56
CA GLY A 524 26.76 13.03 20.36
C GLY A 524 27.43 13.63 21.61
N THR A 525 26.80 13.57 22.78
CA THR A 525 27.37 13.87 24.10
C THR A 525 27.16 12.69 25.04
#